data_fe6dc10282bc43846e1bb9c882ff793b
#
_entry.id   fe6dc10282bc43846e1bb9c882ff793b
#
_cell.length_a   1.000
_cell.length_b   1.000
_cell.length_c   1.000
_cell.angle_alpha   90.00
_cell.angle_beta   90.00
_cell.angle_gamma   90.00
#
_symmetry.space_group_name_H-M   'P 1'
#
loop_
_entity.id
_entity.type
_entity.pdbx_description
1 polymer ?
#
loop_
_entity_poly.entity_id
_entity_poly.type
_entity_poly.pdbx_seq_one_letter_code
_entity_poly.pdbx_strand_id
1 'polypeptide(L)'
;MNKYIITSLMLFAAFAANAQVSIGGKKSVEGNSTLLDFNSDASGNKVEGTGTNTFGIIVPAVEDLTKALADAPENNHGTFLFDKNDSKMKMYEDGIWKNLGEAGDKTKLVSNTSDEQTAQHGAIIGSPTSDAKGALILESSNKAMILPRIANPHLTVKGPYAGMMCYDTVSKSLAVYDGANWNYWK
;
A
#
# COMPACT_ATOMS: atom_id res chain seq x y z
N MET A 1 -26.33 -15.98 38.94
CA MET A 1 -26.90 -15.09 37.89
C MET A 1 -25.86 -14.15 37.28
N ASN A 2 -24.92 -13.63 38.03
CA ASN A 2 -23.94 -12.65 37.50
C ASN A 2 -22.85 -13.20 36.54
N LYS A 3 -22.51 -14.48 36.64
CA LYS A 3 -21.47 -15.09 35.76
C LYS A 3 -21.89 -15.14 34.28
N TYR A 4 -23.12 -15.46 33.98
CA TYR A 4 -23.65 -15.56 32.62
C TYR A 4 -23.84 -14.19 31.97
N ILE A 5 -24.13 -13.15 32.74
CA ILE A 5 -24.27 -11.78 32.29
C ILE A 5 -22.89 -11.23 31.83
N ILE A 6 -21.83 -11.49 32.60
CA ILE A 6 -20.46 -11.07 32.28
C ILE A 6 -19.95 -11.80 31.04
N THR A 7 -20.20 -13.11 30.91
CA THR A 7 -19.83 -13.90 29.74
C THR A 7 -20.57 -13.43 28.47
N SER A 8 -21.87 -13.12 28.60
CA SER A 8 -22.66 -12.58 27.47
C SER A 8 -22.19 -11.19 27.05
N LEU A 9 -21.83 -10.33 28.02
CA LEU A 9 -21.32 -8.99 27.74
C LEU A 9 -19.92 -9.02 27.08
N MET A 10 -19.05 -9.95 27.49
CA MET A 10 -17.76 -10.18 26.82
C MET A 10 -17.91 -10.73 25.40
N LEU A 11 -18.89 -11.61 25.15
CA LEU A 11 -19.16 -12.14 23.83
C LEU A 11 -19.69 -11.06 22.88
N PHE A 12 -20.47 -10.10 23.37
CA PHE A 12 -21.00 -8.97 22.57
C PHE A 12 -19.92 -7.94 22.22
N ALA A 13 -18.91 -7.74 23.09
CA ALA A 13 -17.79 -6.82 22.82
C ALA A 13 -16.83 -7.35 21.74
N ALA A 14 -16.79 -8.65 21.48
CA ALA A 14 -15.91 -9.26 20.48
C ALA A 14 -16.35 -9.01 19.01
N PHE A 15 -17.60 -8.60 18.76
CA PHE A 15 -18.12 -8.37 17.41
C PHE A 15 -17.84 -6.97 16.83
N ALA A 16 -17.19 -6.07 17.58
CA ALA A 16 -16.91 -4.70 17.13
C ALA A 16 -15.45 -4.44 16.71
N ALA A 17 -14.64 -5.49 16.48
CA ALA A 17 -13.29 -5.32 15.97
C ALA A 17 -13.33 -4.98 14.47
N ASN A 18 -13.40 -3.69 14.15
CA ASN A 18 -13.16 -3.23 12.79
C ASN A 18 -11.68 -3.40 12.47
N ALA A 19 -11.35 -4.27 11.51
CA ALA A 19 -9.97 -4.47 11.03
C ALA A 19 -9.51 -3.31 10.13
N GLN A 20 -9.82 -2.07 10.48
CA GLN A 20 -9.43 -0.87 9.76
C GLN A 20 -8.15 -0.31 10.36
N VAL A 21 -7.18 0.00 9.51
CA VAL A 21 -5.86 0.51 9.92
C VAL A 21 -5.65 1.91 9.37
N SER A 22 -5.26 2.84 10.23
CA SER A 22 -4.81 4.17 9.85
C SER A 22 -3.30 4.30 10.12
N ILE A 23 -2.55 4.75 9.13
CA ILE A 23 -1.11 5.00 9.23
C ILE A 23 -0.84 6.49 9.05
N GLY A 24 -0.02 7.06 9.94
CA GLY A 24 0.35 8.47 9.89
C GLY A 24 -0.25 9.30 11.03
N GLY A 25 -0.74 8.68 12.11
CA GLY A 25 -1.17 9.36 13.34
C GLY A 25 -2.66 9.70 13.43
N LYS A 26 -3.44 9.46 12.38
CA LYS A 26 -4.90 9.65 12.40
C LYS A 26 -5.57 8.56 13.27
N LYS A 27 -6.54 8.96 14.09
CA LYS A 27 -7.21 8.05 15.05
C LYS A 27 -8.20 7.06 14.40
N SER A 28 -8.65 7.33 13.18
CA SER A 28 -9.62 6.51 12.46
C SER A 28 -9.43 6.64 10.96
N VAL A 29 -9.89 5.65 10.20
CA VAL A 29 -9.94 5.72 8.74
C VAL A 29 -11.10 6.59 8.24
N GLU A 30 -11.00 7.09 7.01
CA GLU A 30 -12.08 7.79 6.33
C GLU A 30 -13.06 6.80 5.69
N GLY A 31 -14.35 6.96 6.01
CA GLY A 31 -15.41 6.18 5.40
C GLY A 31 -15.50 4.71 5.85
N ASN A 32 -16.66 4.11 5.60
CA ASN A 32 -16.96 2.74 6.04
C ASN A 32 -16.34 1.66 5.13
N SER A 33 -15.97 2.03 3.90
CA SER A 33 -15.40 1.13 2.89
C SER A 33 -13.88 1.22 2.78
N THR A 34 -13.20 1.77 3.80
CA THR A 34 -11.75 1.87 3.85
C THR A 34 -11.18 0.80 4.76
N LEU A 35 -10.22 0.04 4.26
CA LEU A 35 -9.48 -0.97 5.01
C LEU A 35 -8.18 -0.40 5.58
N LEU A 36 -7.43 0.33 4.76
CA LEU A 36 -6.16 0.95 5.09
C LEU A 36 -6.15 2.41 4.60
N ASP A 37 -5.81 3.34 5.48
CA ASP A 37 -5.82 4.77 5.23
C ASP A 37 -4.45 5.39 5.58
N PHE A 38 -3.84 6.06 4.60
CA PHE A 38 -2.60 6.82 4.75
C PHE A 38 -2.83 8.34 4.73
N ASN A 39 -4.06 8.78 4.88
CA ASN A 39 -4.45 10.17 4.70
C ASN A 39 -4.33 11.01 5.98
N SER A 40 -3.11 11.20 6.47
CA SER A 40 -2.85 12.05 7.62
C SER A 40 -1.53 12.80 7.51
N ASP A 41 -1.43 13.96 8.14
CA ASP A 41 -0.15 14.63 8.39
C ASP A 41 0.56 14.03 9.61
N ALA A 42 1.79 14.51 9.88
CA ALA A 42 2.58 14.06 11.03
C ALA A 42 1.90 14.36 12.40
N SER A 43 0.90 15.24 12.43
CA SER A 43 0.12 15.60 13.62
C SER A 43 -1.17 14.79 13.76
N GLY A 44 -1.44 13.88 12.81
CA GLY A 44 -2.66 13.04 12.80
C GLY A 44 -3.90 13.77 12.30
N ASN A 45 -3.76 14.93 11.65
CA ASN A 45 -4.87 15.64 11.06
C ASN A 45 -5.16 15.13 9.65
N LYS A 46 -6.42 15.25 9.25
CA LYS A 46 -6.83 14.95 7.88
C LYS A 46 -6.15 15.90 6.90
N VAL A 47 -5.45 15.34 5.91
CA VAL A 47 -4.85 16.11 4.83
C VAL A 47 -5.80 16.15 3.64
N GLU A 48 -6.60 17.21 3.54
CA GLU A 48 -7.42 17.48 2.36
C GLU A 48 -6.76 18.57 1.52
N GLY A 49 -6.05 18.15 0.46
CA GLY A 49 -5.65 19.05 -0.62
C GLY A 49 -4.72 20.22 -0.28
N THR A 50 -4.25 20.33 0.96
CA THR A 50 -3.46 21.47 1.43
C THR A 50 -1.96 21.35 1.19
N GLY A 51 -1.50 20.24 0.57
CA GLY A 51 -0.10 20.08 0.17
C GLY A 51 0.90 19.90 1.32
N THR A 52 0.46 19.59 2.53
CA THR A 52 1.35 19.39 3.68
C THR A 52 1.91 17.97 3.77
N ASN A 53 1.21 16.95 3.22
CA ASN A 53 1.74 15.59 3.16
C ASN A 53 2.67 15.45 1.95
N THR A 54 3.90 14.98 2.20
CA THR A 54 4.93 14.73 1.19
C THR A 54 5.44 13.27 1.22
N PHE A 55 4.81 12.41 2.01
CA PHE A 55 5.18 11.00 2.14
C PHE A 55 4.21 10.11 1.35
N GLY A 56 4.76 9.24 0.50
CA GLY A 56 4.04 8.21 -0.24
C GLY A 56 4.29 6.81 0.33
N ILE A 57 3.73 5.82 -0.32
CA ILE A 57 4.04 4.41 -0.08
C ILE A 57 5.19 4.04 -1.01
N ILE A 58 6.18 3.30 -0.53
CA ILE A 58 7.24 2.72 -1.35
C ILE A 58 6.95 1.24 -1.52
N VAL A 59 6.83 0.79 -2.76
CA VAL A 59 6.62 -0.63 -3.08
C VAL A 59 7.95 -1.39 -3.14
N PRO A 60 7.94 -2.72 -2.96
CA PRO A 60 9.15 -3.55 -3.09
C PRO A 60 9.82 -3.40 -4.45
N ALA A 61 11.16 -3.35 -4.47
CA ALA A 61 11.97 -3.40 -5.67
C ALA A 61 12.52 -4.83 -5.85
N VAL A 62 12.18 -5.47 -6.96
CA VAL A 62 12.40 -6.91 -7.21
C VAL A 62 13.31 -7.11 -8.42
N GLU A 63 14.24 -8.08 -8.35
CA GLU A 63 15.12 -8.45 -9.46
C GLU A 63 14.57 -9.62 -10.29
N ASP A 64 13.77 -10.49 -9.68
CA ASP A 64 13.24 -11.69 -10.32
C ASP A 64 11.72 -11.74 -10.19
N LEU A 65 11.02 -11.36 -11.25
CA LEU A 65 9.56 -11.34 -11.30
C LEU A 65 8.95 -12.74 -11.16
N THR A 66 9.69 -13.80 -11.50
CA THR A 66 9.19 -15.17 -11.37
C THR A 66 9.11 -15.59 -9.91
N LYS A 67 10.05 -15.11 -9.09
CA LYS A 67 10.03 -15.35 -7.63
C LYS A 67 9.01 -14.49 -6.90
N ALA A 68 8.70 -13.31 -7.43
CA ALA A 68 7.70 -12.42 -6.83
C ALA A 68 6.30 -13.04 -6.79
N LEU A 69 6.00 -13.99 -7.71
CA LEU A 69 4.71 -14.70 -7.81
C LEU A 69 4.91 -16.22 -7.93
N ALA A 70 5.93 -16.76 -7.23
CA ALA A 70 6.31 -18.17 -7.38
C ALA A 70 5.19 -19.16 -7.09
N ASP A 71 4.29 -18.80 -6.17
CA ASP A 71 3.18 -19.64 -5.73
C ASP A 71 1.84 -18.97 -6.01
N ALA A 72 0.92 -19.67 -6.67
CA ALA A 72 -0.46 -19.26 -6.90
C ALA A 72 -0.59 -17.83 -7.52
N PRO A 73 -0.12 -17.61 -8.75
CA PRO A 73 -0.18 -16.29 -9.39
C PRO A 73 -1.61 -15.77 -9.57
N GLU A 74 -2.60 -16.65 -9.66
CA GLU A 74 -4.02 -16.30 -9.76
C GLU A 74 -4.57 -15.56 -8.52
N ASN A 75 -3.92 -15.72 -7.37
CA ASN A 75 -4.32 -15.05 -6.12
C ASN A 75 -3.61 -13.70 -5.92
N ASN A 76 -2.75 -13.30 -6.87
CA ASN A 76 -1.87 -12.14 -6.71
C ASN A 76 -2.23 -10.96 -7.65
N HIS A 77 -3.42 -10.96 -8.26
CA HIS A 77 -3.91 -9.82 -9.02
C HIS A 77 -3.91 -8.54 -8.16
N GLY A 78 -3.45 -7.42 -8.74
CA GLY A 78 -3.31 -6.16 -8.02
C GLY A 78 -1.98 -6.01 -7.25
N THR A 79 -1.03 -6.94 -7.40
CA THR A 79 0.32 -6.80 -6.82
C THR A 79 1.09 -5.70 -7.54
N PHE A 80 1.69 -4.77 -6.76
CA PHE A 80 2.55 -3.70 -7.25
C PHE A 80 3.99 -3.92 -6.84
N LEU A 81 4.93 -3.65 -7.76
CA LEU A 81 6.38 -3.67 -7.48
C LEU A 81 7.15 -2.77 -8.46
N PHE A 82 8.41 -2.49 -8.12
CA PHE A 82 9.39 -1.91 -9.04
C PHE A 82 10.31 -3.02 -9.55
N ASP A 83 10.35 -3.23 -10.88
CA ASP A 83 11.24 -4.21 -11.52
C ASP A 83 12.62 -3.58 -11.77
N LYS A 84 13.63 -4.11 -11.11
CA LYS A 84 15.02 -3.63 -11.22
C LYS A 84 15.67 -3.97 -12.56
N ASN A 85 15.14 -4.93 -13.34
CA ASN A 85 15.73 -5.30 -14.62
C ASN A 85 15.47 -4.26 -15.69
N ASP A 86 14.24 -3.80 -15.81
CA ASP A 86 13.84 -2.81 -16.81
C ASP A 86 13.59 -1.40 -16.23
N SER A 87 13.78 -1.23 -14.92
CA SER A 87 13.60 0.02 -14.19
C SER A 87 12.17 0.58 -14.26
N LYS A 88 11.14 -0.30 -14.23
CA LYS A 88 9.74 0.09 -14.36
C LYS A 88 8.91 -0.30 -13.16
N MET A 89 7.95 0.57 -12.85
CA MET A 89 6.83 0.19 -11.98
C MET A 89 5.91 -0.75 -12.71
N LYS A 90 5.47 -1.81 -12.03
CA LYS A 90 4.57 -2.83 -12.58
C LYS A 90 3.42 -3.14 -11.66
N MET A 91 2.32 -3.58 -12.27
CA MET A 91 1.17 -4.18 -11.60
C MET A 91 0.87 -5.54 -12.25
N TYR A 92 0.55 -6.53 -11.44
CA TYR A 92 0.12 -7.85 -11.94
C TYR A 92 -1.38 -7.88 -12.16
N GLU A 93 -1.80 -8.18 -13.39
CA GLU A 93 -3.20 -8.24 -13.79
C GLU A 93 -3.38 -9.24 -14.93
N ASP A 94 -4.43 -10.05 -14.86
CA ASP A 94 -4.79 -11.03 -15.90
C ASP A 94 -3.64 -11.96 -16.33
N GLY A 95 -2.86 -12.43 -15.37
CA GLY A 95 -1.75 -13.35 -15.63
C GLY A 95 -0.48 -12.70 -16.17
N ILE A 96 -0.42 -11.37 -16.29
CA ILE A 96 0.75 -10.66 -16.84
C ILE A 96 1.15 -9.45 -15.99
N TRP A 97 2.43 -9.09 -16.05
CA TRP A 97 2.95 -7.85 -15.51
C TRP A 97 2.71 -6.69 -16.48
N LYS A 98 1.90 -5.72 -16.08
CA LYS A 98 1.63 -4.47 -16.80
C LYS A 98 2.58 -3.37 -16.36
N ASN A 99 3.20 -2.67 -17.30
CA ASN A 99 4.03 -1.50 -16.98
C ASN A 99 3.15 -0.31 -16.62
N LEU A 100 3.50 0.38 -15.54
CA LEU A 100 2.83 1.61 -15.06
C LEU A 100 3.61 2.89 -15.44
N GLY A 101 4.50 2.84 -16.40
CA GLY A 101 5.29 3.98 -16.85
C GLY A 101 6.43 3.56 -17.75
N GLU A 102 7.22 4.54 -18.14
CA GLU A 102 8.47 4.34 -18.86
C GLU A 102 9.60 3.88 -17.91
N ALA A 103 10.77 3.55 -18.47
CA ALA A 103 11.92 3.16 -17.67
C ALA A 103 12.45 4.34 -16.86
N GLY A 104 12.54 4.15 -15.54
CA GLY A 104 13.09 5.11 -14.60
C GLY A 104 14.58 4.88 -14.31
N ASP A 105 15.00 5.21 -13.08
CA ASP A 105 16.40 5.13 -12.65
C ASP A 105 16.59 4.21 -11.45
N LYS A 106 16.96 2.96 -11.68
CA LYS A 106 17.25 1.98 -10.63
C LYS A 106 18.48 2.31 -9.79
N THR A 107 19.35 3.21 -10.26
CA THR A 107 20.54 3.60 -9.47
C THR A 107 20.19 4.40 -8.22
N LYS A 108 18.96 4.92 -8.15
CA LYS A 108 18.42 5.59 -6.97
C LYS A 108 17.90 4.64 -5.89
N LEU A 109 17.84 3.34 -6.18
CA LEU A 109 17.46 2.35 -5.18
C LEU A 109 18.61 2.07 -4.23
N VAL A 110 18.33 2.10 -2.94
CA VAL A 110 19.26 1.61 -1.91
C VAL A 110 19.00 0.11 -1.75
N SER A 111 19.98 -0.73 -2.10
CA SER A 111 19.87 -2.17 -1.90
C SER A 111 19.85 -2.49 -0.42
N ASN A 112 18.85 -3.25 0.02
CA ASN A 112 18.90 -3.88 1.32
C ASN A 112 19.84 -5.09 1.23
N THR A 113 20.92 -5.06 2.01
CA THR A 113 21.93 -6.13 2.06
C THR A 113 21.68 -7.11 3.20
N SER A 114 20.65 -6.90 4.00
CA SER A 114 20.24 -7.85 5.04
C SER A 114 19.56 -9.06 4.42
N ASP A 115 19.76 -10.23 5.01
CA ASP A 115 19.00 -11.41 4.62
C ASP A 115 17.50 -11.14 4.78
N GLU A 116 16.73 -11.53 3.78
CA GLU A 116 15.28 -11.46 3.90
C GLU A 116 14.84 -12.34 5.06
N GLN A 117 14.04 -11.76 5.95
CA GLN A 117 13.40 -12.55 6.99
C GLN A 117 12.50 -13.59 6.31
N THR A 118 12.71 -14.85 6.59
CA THR A 118 11.90 -15.98 6.10
C THR A 118 10.50 -16.00 6.73
N ALA A 119 9.87 -14.83 6.87
CA ALA A 119 8.46 -14.75 7.20
C ALA A 119 7.67 -15.36 6.04
N GLN A 120 7.06 -16.52 6.28
CA GLN A 120 6.28 -17.24 5.25
C GLN A 120 5.09 -16.41 4.72
N HIS A 121 4.70 -15.37 5.44
CA HIS A 121 3.62 -14.47 5.08
C HIS A 121 3.98 -13.05 5.49
N GLY A 122 3.66 -12.08 4.62
CA GLY A 122 3.70 -10.65 4.95
C GLY A 122 2.60 -10.25 5.95
N ALA A 123 2.45 -8.96 6.18
CA ALA A 123 1.36 -8.43 6.99
C ALA A 123 0.03 -8.57 6.22
N ILE A 124 -0.97 -9.21 6.84
CA ILE A 124 -2.33 -9.32 6.30
C ILE A 124 -3.23 -8.39 7.08
N ILE A 125 -3.99 -7.56 6.38
CA ILE A 125 -4.99 -6.65 6.97
C ILE A 125 -6.35 -7.00 6.38
N GLY A 126 -7.34 -7.22 7.25
CA GLY A 126 -8.73 -7.47 6.88
C GLY A 126 -9.17 -8.93 6.94
N SER A 127 -8.24 -9.87 6.98
CA SER A 127 -8.51 -11.31 7.16
C SER A 127 -7.45 -11.95 8.06
N PRO A 128 -7.77 -13.04 8.76
CA PRO A 128 -6.78 -13.81 9.51
C PRO A 128 -5.83 -14.61 8.60
N THR A 129 -6.21 -14.90 7.36
CA THR A 129 -5.44 -15.67 6.37
C THR A 129 -5.62 -15.10 4.97
N SER A 130 -4.67 -15.38 4.08
CA SER A 130 -4.76 -15.10 2.64
C SER A 130 -4.00 -16.17 1.85
N ASP A 131 -4.50 -16.48 0.66
CA ASP A 131 -3.82 -17.35 -0.31
C ASP A 131 -2.83 -16.52 -1.18
N ALA A 132 -2.97 -15.19 -1.18
CA ALA A 132 -2.03 -14.29 -1.87
C ALA A 132 -0.67 -14.24 -1.16
N LYS A 133 0.38 -13.92 -1.92
CA LYS A 133 1.75 -13.75 -1.43
C LYS A 133 2.19 -12.30 -1.60
N GLY A 134 2.70 -11.71 -0.53
CA GLY A 134 3.15 -10.32 -0.57
C GLY A 134 3.64 -9.82 0.78
N ALA A 135 4.41 -8.72 0.78
CA ALA A 135 4.88 -8.07 2.00
C ALA A 135 3.74 -7.42 2.79
N LEU A 136 2.75 -6.89 2.09
CA LEU A 136 1.50 -6.35 2.64
C LEU A 136 0.34 -6.85 1.79
N ILE A 137 -0.61 -7.51 2.40
CA ILE A 137 -1.79 -8.08 1.75
C ILE A 137 -3.03 -7.45 2.36
N LEU A 138 -3.91 -6.92 1.53
CA LEU A 138 -5.16 -6.29 1.92
C LEU A 138 -6.34 -7.15 1.48
N GLU A 139 -6.94 -7.87 2.43
CA GLU A 139 -8.05 -8.80 2.18
C GLU A 139 -9.39 -8.18 2.58
N SER A 140 -10.21 -7.88 1.60
CA SER A 140 -11.57 -7.42 1.85
C SER A 140 -12.47 -7.57 0.64
N SER A 141 -13.72 -7.97 0.86
CA SER A 141 -14.74 -8.04 -0.19
C SER A 141 -15.39 -6.70 -0.52
N ASN A 142 -15.27 -5.69 0.36
CA ASN A 142 -16.01 -4.43 0.24
C ASN A 142 -15.29 -3.19 0.77
N LYS A 143 -14.00 -3.30 1.09
CA LYS A 143 -13.18 -2.17 1.57
C LYS A 143 -11.96 -2.00 0.67
N ALA A 144 -11.47 -0.78 0.55
CA ALA A 144 -10.33 -0.41 -0.26
C ALA A 144 -9.23 0.29 0.57
N MET A 145 -8.08 0.49 -0.03
CA MET A 145 -7.00 1.31 0.49
C MET A 145 -7.15 2.76 0.00
N ILE A 146 -6.93 3.71 0.90
CA ILE A 146 -6.75 5.12 0.53
C ILE A 146 -5.25 5.40 0.49
N LEU A 147 -4.75 5.79 -0.68
CA LEU A 147 -3.36 6.18 -0.88
C LEU A 147 -3.05 7.50 -0.15
N PRO A 148 -1.78 7.75 0.20
CA PRO A 148 -1.33 9.07 0.63
C PRO A 148 -1.74 10.13 -0.38
N ARG A 149 -2.36 11.22 0.08
CA ARG A 149 -2.83 12.30 -0.77
C ARG A 149 -1.82 13.44 -0.77
N ILE A 150 -1.26 13.74 -1.93
CA ILE A 150 -0.23 14.76 -2.12
C ILE A 150 -0.68 15.70 -3.24
N ALA A 151 -0.58 17.01 -3.03
CA ALA A 151 -0.86 17.98 -4.06
C ALA A 151 0.40 18.23 -4.90
N ASN A 152 0.33 18.03 -6.22
CA ASN A 152 1.46 18.21 -7.14
C ASN A 152 2.74 17.49 -6.67
N PRO A 153 2.76 16.16 -6.54
CA PRO A 153 3.91 15.42 -5.97
C PRO A 153 5.23 15.74 -6.69
N HIS A 154 5.20 16.00 -7.99
CA HIS A 154 6.37 16.39 -8.78
C HIS A 154 6.99 17.74 -8.36
N LEU A 155 6.27 18.59 -7.64
CA LEU A 155 6.75 19.86 -7.13
C LEU A 155 7.05 19.81 -5.63
N THR A 156 6.24 19.10 -4.86
CA THR A 156 6.19 19.18 -3.40
C THR A 156 7.04 18.12 -2.70
N VAL A 157 7.16 16.92 -3.30
CA VAL A 157 7.98 15.85 -2.72
C VAL A 157 9.46 16.13 -3.01
N LYS A 158 10.24 16.30 -1.95
CA LYS A 158 11.68 16.51 -2.05
C LYS A 158 12.41 15.18 -1.86
N GLY A 159 13.17 14.74 -2.88
CA GLY A 159 13.89 13.47 -2.87
C GLY A 159 12.97 12.25 -2.86
N PRO A 160 12.05 12.10 -3.83
CA PRO A 160 11.21 10.92 -3.92
C PRO A 160 12.07 9.66 -4.15
N TYR A 161 11.61 8.52 -3.65
CA TYR A 161 12.27 7.23 -3.83
C TYR A 161 11.63 6.47 -4.99
N ALA A 162 12.42 5.75 -5.79
CA ALA A 162 11.91 4.91 -6.87
C ALA A 162 10.94 3.86 -6.32
N GLY A 163 9.75 3.72 -6.93
CA GLY A 163 8.67 2.90 -6.40
C GLY A 163 7.73 3.65 -5.45
N MET A 164 7.93 4.94 -5.20
CA MET A 164 7.01 5.74 -4.41
C MET A 164 5.70 5.96 -5.16
N MET A 165 4.56 5.73 -4.49
CA MET A 165 3.23 5.95 -5.04
C MET A 165 2.35 6.78 -4.11
N CYS A 166 1.47 7.60 -4.70
CA CYS A 166 0.51 8.43 -4.00
C CYS A 166 -0.68 8.80 -4.91
N TYR A 167 -1.70 9.43 -4.34
CA TYR A 167 -2.78 10.06 -5.11
C TYR A 167 -2.51 11.57 -5.22
N ASP A 168 -2.36 12.07 -6.44
CA ASP A 168 -2.24 13.51 -6.68
C ASP A 168 -3.62 14.16 -6.61
N THR A 169 -3.82 15.03 -5.62
CA THR A 169 -5.11 15.70 -5.39
C THR A 169 -5.42 16.79 -6.41
N VAL A 170 -4.42 17.27 -7.16
CA VAL A 170 -4.60 18.31 -8.18
C VAL A 170 -4.95 17.69 -9.52
N SER A 171 -4.14 16.76 -10.03
CA SER A 171 -4.42 16.05 -11.28
C SER A 171 -5.53 14.98 -11.13
N LYS A 172 -5.89 14.61 -9.87
CA LYS A 172 -6.85 13.56 -9.52
C LYS A 172 -6.48 12.22 -10.13
N SER A 173 -5.22 11.84 -10.04
CA SER A 173 -4.67 10.63 -10.62
C SER A 173 -3.76 9.88 -9.65
N LEU A 174 -3.57 8.58 -9.87
CA LEU A 174 -2.48 7.84 -9.27
C LEU A 174 -1.16 8.41 -9.81
N ALA A 175 -0.24 8.74 -8.92
CA ALA A 175 1.10 9.19 -9.25
C ALA A 175 2.12 8.19 -8.72
N VAL A 176 3.08 7.81 -9.59
CA VAL A 176 4.12 6.83 -9.29
C VAL A 176 5.47 7.38 -9.75
N TYR A 177 6.47 7.34 -8.87
CA TYR A 177 7.83 7.79 -9.17
C TYR A 177 8.73 6.60 -9.54
N ASP A 178 9.39 6.67 -10.71
CA ASP A 178 10.22 5.60 -11.27
C ASP A 178 11.73 5.75 -11.00
N GLY A 179 12.11 6.76 -10.20
CA GLY A 179 13.51 7.11 -9.93
C GLY A 179 14.01 8.28 -10.78
N ALA A 180 13.31 8.61 -11.87
CA ALA A 180 13.61 9.74 -12.76
C ALA A 180 12.41 10.68 -12.89
N ASN A 181 11.21 10.14 -13.11
CA ASN A 181 10.01 10.90 -13.43
C ASN A 181 8.80 10.45 -12.60
N TRP A 182 7.83 11.35 -12.44
CA TRP A 182 6.50 11.03 -11.97
C TRP A 182 5.61 10.63 -13.14
N ASN A 183 5.05 9.43 -13.10
CA ASN A 183 4.08 8.89 -14.06
C ASN A 183 2.69 8.97 -13.46
N TYR A 184 1.69 9.33 -14.27
CA TYR A 184 0.32 9.60 -13.82
C TYR A 184 -0.69 8.73 -14.54
N TRP A 185 -1.60 8.12 -13.78
CA TRP A 185 -2.66 7.24 -14.25
C TRP A 185 -4.02 7.76 -13.82
N LYS A 186 -4.95 7.85 -14.78
CA LYS A 186 -6.28 8.43 -14.58
C LYS A 186 -7.36 7.45 -15.01
#